data_c1304b202ca16dbf4a0b008310bc8033
#
_entry.id   c1304b202ca16dbf4a0b008310bc8033
#
_cell.length_a   1.000
_cell.length_b   1.000
_cell.length_c   1.000
_cell.angle_alpha   90.00
_cell.angle_beta   90.00
_cell.angle_gamma   90.00
#
_symmetry.space_group_name_H-M   'P 1'
#
loop_
_entity.id
_entity.type
_entity.pdbx_description
1 polymer ?
#
loop_
_entity_poly.entity_id
_entity_poly.type
_entity_poly.pdbx_seq_one_letter_code
_entity_poly.pdbx_strand_id
1 'polypeptide(L)'
;VNSALPTEIQGEEGNLTLDRINIIRKVTYSPRLAPAMGKGPEPVPEDLSVVADKDEYYYEVAEFINLVLSGKRESEINSLDNSLITLEIIDEVRRQLGIVYPAD
;
A
#
# COMPACT_ATOMS: atom_id res chain seq x y z
N VAL A 1 12.36 17.11 4.37
CA VAL A 1 13.06 16.70 3.13
C VAL A 1 12.08 15.94 2.28
N ASN A 2 11.75 16.44 1.09
CA ASN A 2 10.92 15.70 0.14
C ASN A 2 11.83 14.73 -0.62
N SER A 3 11.50 13.43 -0.56
CA SER A 3 12.16 12.44 -1.40
C SER A 3 11.69 12.60 -2.86
N ALA A 4 12.62 12.60 -3.79
CA ALA A 4 12.33 12.54 -5.23
C ALA A 4 12.14 11.09 -5.73
N LEU A 5 12.29 10.10 -4.83
CA LEU A 5 12.13 8.70 -5.19
C LEU A 5 10.64 8.37 -5.32
N PRO A 6 10.25 7.63 -6.36
CA PRO A 6 8.89 7.13 -6.49
C PRO A 6 8.60 6.11 -5.38
N THR A 7 7.33 5.95 -5.05
CA THR A 7 6.88 4.82 -4.24
C THR A 7 6.74 3.61 -5.15
N GLU A 8 7.44 2.52 -4.84
CA GLU A 8 7.48 1.34 -5.70
C GLU A 8 7.26 0.07 -4.89
N ILE A 9 6.41 -0.83 -5.40
CA ILE A 9 6.22 -2.18 -4.87
C ILE A 9 6.77 -3.13 -5.93
N GLN A 10 7.84 -3.84 -5.56
CA GLN A 10 8.51 -4.78 -6.45
C GLN A 10 8.01 -6.19 -6.21
N GLY A 11 7.58 -6.85 -7.27
CA GLY A 11 7.10 -8.22 -7.27
C GLY A 11 7.84 -9.11 -8.28
N GLU A 12 7.59 -10.40 -8.22
CA GLU A 12 8.22 -11.38 -9.12
C GLU A 12 7.78 -11.22 -10.58
N GLU A 13 6.54 -10.79 -10.79
CA GLU A 13 5.94 -10.64 -12.13
C GLU A 13 6.07 -9.21 -12.69
N GLY A 14 6.51 -8.25 -11.87
CA GLY A 14 6.65 -6.85 -12.25
C GLY A 14 6.59 -5.89 -11.07
N ASN A 15 6.58 -4.61 -11.38
CA ASN A 15 6.58 -3.55 -10.39
C ASN A 15 5.33 -2.69 -10.49
N LEU A 16 4.81 -2.26 -9.32
CA LEU A 16 3.83 -1.20 -9.23
C LEU A 16 4.52 0.09 -8.83
N THR A 17 4.34 1.14 -9.60
CA THR A 17 4.82 2.50 -9.28
C THR A 17 3.64 3.38 -8.93
N LEU A 18 3.71 4.02 -7.76
CA LEU A 18 2.70 4.92 -7.25
C LEU A 18 3.25 6.34 -7.23
N ASP A 19 2.42 7.32 -7.60
CA ASP A 19 2.82 8.73 -7.58
C ASP A 19 3.05 9.26 -6.16
N ARG A 20 2.27 8.78 -5.19
CA ARG A 20 2.40 9.11 -3.76
C ARG A 20 1.92 7.95 -2.90
N ILE A 21 2.50 7.79 -1.70
CA ILE A 21 2.09 6.73 -0.79
C ILE A 21 0.81 7.06 -0.01
N ASN A 22 0.59 8.32 0.28
CA ASN A 22 -0.52 8.78 1.14
C ASN A 22 -1.77 9.21 0.36
N ILE A 23 -1.62 9.64 -0.89
CA ILE A 23 -2.72 10.09 -1.74
C ILE A 23 -2.43 9.54 -3.13
N ILE A 24 -2.76 8.29 -3.35
CA ILE A 24 -2.49 7.60 -4.61
C ILE A 24 -3.48 8.06 -5.66
N ARG A 25 -3.00 8.71 -6.71
CA ARG A 25 -3.80 9.14 -7.87
C ARG A 25 -3.39 8.43 -9.15
N LYS A 26 -2.15 7.94 -9.19
CA LYS A 26 -1.61 7.22 -10.33
C LYS A 26 -0.94 5.94 -9.87
N VAL A 27 -1.34 4.83 -10.49
CA VAL A 27 -0.72 3.51 -10.31
C VAL A 27 -0.34 2.99 -11.69
N THR A 28 0.93 2.67 -11.86
CA THR A 28 1.44 2.09 -13.10
C THR A 28 2.00 0.71 -12.81
N TYR A 29 1.53 -0.29 -13.52
CA TYR A 29 2.11 -1.62 -13.52
C TYR A 29 3.13 -1.74 -14.63
N SER A 30 4.34 -2.13 -14.30
CA SER A 30 5.40 -2.43 -15.26
C SER A 30 5.70 -3.93 -15.19
N PRO A 31 5.28 -4.74 -16.17
CA PRO A 31 5.57 -6.16 -16.20
C PRO A 31 7.06 -6.44 -16.21
N ARG A 32 7.47 -7.55 -15.61
CA ARG A 32 8.86 -8.00 -15.62
C ARG A 32 9.32 -8.21 -17.07
N LEU A 33 10.50 -7.71 -17.36
CA LEU A 33 11.18 -8.04 -18.62
C LEU A 33 11.46 -9.54 -18.65
N ALA A 34 11.07 -10.21 -19.73
CA ALA A 34 11.47 -11.59 -19.94
C ALA A 34 13.00 -11.70 -19.89
N PRO A 35 13.56 -12.81 -19.37
CA PRO A 35 15.02 -12.98 -19.33
C PRO A 35 15.60 -12.77 -20.73
N ALA A 36 16.71 -12.08 -20.79
CA ALA A 36 17.34 -11.45 -21.96
C ALA A 36 17.76 -12.36 -23.14
N MET A 37 17.12 -13.49 -23.35
CA MET A 37 17.31 -14.35 -24.51
C MET A 37 16.20 -14.23 -25.56
N GLY A 38 15.19 -13.42 -25.31
CA GLY A 38 14.05 -13.32 -26.21
C GLY A 38 14.02 -12.04 -27.01
N LYS A 39 13.95 -12.16 -28.33
CA LYS A 39 13.55 -11.11 -29.25
C LYS A 39 12.04 -10.87 -29.18
N GLY A 40 11.51 -10.58 -27.97
CA GLY A 40 10.12 -10.20 -27.77
C GLY A 40 9.97 -8.67 -27.71
N PRO A 41 8.78 -8.12 -27.98
CA PRO A 41 8.51 -6.71 -27.72
C PRO A 41 8.72 -6.41 -26.24
N GLU A 42 9.26 -5.23 -25.94
CA GLU A 42 9.31 -4.77 -24.55
C GLU A 42 7.91 -4.72 -23.95
N PRO A 43 7.72 -5.21 -22.72
CA PRO A 43 6.42 -5.12 -22.09
C PRO A 43 6.04 -3.65 -21.90
N VAL A 44 4.80 -3.32 -22.26
CA VAL A 44 4.27 -1.96 -22.15
C VAL A 44 3.70 -1.78 -20.74
N PRO A 45 4.07 -0.71 -20.03
CA PRO A 45 3.46 -0.38 -18.75
C PRO A 45 1.95 -0.16 -18.90
N GLU A 46 1.19 -0.65 -17.92
CA GLU A 46 -0.26 -0.53 -17.86
C GLU A 46 -0.65 0.49 -16.80
N ASP A 47 -1.59 1.38 -17.12
CA ASP A 47 -2.16 2.32 -16.16
C ASP A 47 -3.32 1.64 -15.41
N LEU A 48 -3.11 1.37 -14.12
CA LEU A 48 -4.10 0.78 -13.21
C LEU A 48 -4.76 1.83 -12.32
N SER A 49 -4.62 3.11 -12.63
CA SER A 49 -5.15 4.19 -11.83
C SER A 49 -6.68 4.12 -11.74
N VAL A 50 -7.21 4.22 -10.53
CA VAL A 50 -8.64 4.38 -10.28
C VAL A 50 -8.86 5.79 -9.75
N VAL A 51 -9.69 6.55 -10.47
CA VAL A 51 -10.05 7.90 -10.01
C VAL A 51 -11.03 7.77 -8.85
N ALA A 52 -10.58 8.14 -7.66
CA ALA A 52 -11.45 8.24 -6.50
C ALA A 52 -12.43 9.41 -6.71
N ASP A 53 -13.73 9.17 -6.54
CA ASP A 53 -14.79 10.17 -6.67
C ASP A 53 -15.06 10.92 -5.36
N LYS A 54 -14.40 10.51 -4.28
CA LYS A 54 -14.50 11.07 -2.93
C LYS A 54 -13.14 11.46 -2.39
N ASP A 55 -13.13 12.22 -1.30
CA ASP A 55 -11.90 12.53 -0.58
C ASP A 55 -11.34 11.32 0.18
N GLU A 56 -10.14 11.48 0.69
CA GLU A 56 -9.33 10.40 1.27
C GLU A 56 -9.96 9.74 2.49
N TYR A 57 -10.70 10.49 3.30
CA TYR A 57 -11.32 10.00 4.52
C TYR A 57 -12.72 9.43 4.32
N TYR A 58 -13.31 9.65 3.15
CA TYR A 58 -14.69 9.23 2.89
C TYR A 58 -14.88 7.73 3.06
N TYR A 59 -13.97 6.93 2.50
CA TYR A 59 -14.10 5.47 2.50
C TYR A 59 -13.91 4.88 3.90
N GLU A 60 -13.00 5.44 4.69
CA GLU A 60 -12.78 5.05 6.08
C GLU A 60 -14.03 5.33 6.93
N VAL A 61 -14.57 6.52 6.83
CA VAL A 61 -15.78 6.92 7.55
C VAL A 61 -17.00 6.12 7.11
N ALA A 62 -17.16 5.88 5.80
CA ALA A 62 -18.25 5.09 5.27
C ALA A 62 -18.20 3.64 5.76
N GLU A 63 -17.02 3.02 5.74
CA GLU A 63 -16.83 1.67 6.29
C GLU A 63 -17.17 1.63 7.77
N PHE A 64 -16.67 2.58 8.57
CA PHE A 64 -16.98 2.66 9.99
C PHE A 64 -18.51 2.77 10.25
N ILE A 65 -19.20 3.63 9.52
CA ILE A 65 -20.66 3.78 9.64
C ILE A 65 -21.36 2.45 9.31
N ASN A 66 -20.95 1.77 8.23
CA ASN A 66 -21.51 0.49 7.82
C ASN A 66 -21.31 -0.60 8.87
N LEU A 67 -20.14 -0.65 9.50
CA LEU A 67 -19.86 -1.58 10.59
C LEU A 67 -20.79 -1.35 11.78
N VAL A 68 -20.93 -0.11 12.21
CA VAL A 68 -21.84 0.26 13.32
C VAL A 68 -23.28 -0.12 13.00
N LEU A 69 -23.77 0.23 11.81
CA LEU A 69 -25.14 -0.07 11.38
C LEU A 69 -25.42 -1.56 11.24
N SER A 70 -24.41 -2.35 10.86
CA SER A 70 -24.54 -3.81 10.71
C SER A 70 -24.23 -4.58 12.00
N GLY A 71 -23.86 -3.90 13.10
CA GLY A 71 -23.51 -4.51 14.37
C GLY A 71 -22.20 -5.30 14.32
N LYS A 72 -21.37 -5.10 13.31
CA LYS A 72 -20.03 -5.69 13.23
C LYS A 72 -19.07 -4.94 14.15
N ARG A 73 -18.05 -5.64 14.64
CA ARG A 73 -17.07 -5.08 15.59
C ARG A 73 -15.75 -4.71 14.94
N GLU A 74 -15.49 -5.24 13.74
CA GLU A 74 -14.28 -4.96 12.97
C GLU A 74 -14.54 -5.06 11.47
N SER A 75 -13.67 -4.43 10.69
CA SER A 75 -13.69 -4.48 9.24
C SER A 75 -13.04 -5.76 8.73
N GLU A 76 -13.61 -6.33 7.66
CA GLU A 76 -13.00 -7.44 6.92
C GLU A 76 -11.85 -6.97 6.02
N ILE A 77 -11.84 -5.66 5.70
CA ILE A 77 -10.79 -5.05 4.87
C ILE A 77 -9.55 -4.76 5.72
N ASN A 78 -9.75 -4.20 6.91
CA ASN A 78 -8.69 -3.89 7.85
C ASN A 78 -9.07 -4.37 9.25
N SER A 79 -8.82 -5.64 9.52
CA SER A 79 -9.12 -6.30 10.78
C SER A 79 -8.20 -5.84 11.92
N LEU A 80 -8.61 -6.13 13.15
CA LEU A 80 -7.75 -5.91 14.33
C LEU A 80 -6.47 -6.74 14.24
N ASP A 81 -6.53 -7.95 13.69
CA ASP A 81 -5.34 -8.80 13.47
C ASP A 81 -4.36 -8.15 12.48
N ASN A 82 -4.84 -7.53 11.39
CA ASN A 82 -3.97 -6.80 10.46
C ASN A 82 -3.27 -5.62 11.15
N SER A 83 -3.97 -4.92 12.03
CA SER A 83 -3.40 -3.83 12.82
C SER A 83 -2.33 -4.34 13.78
N LEU A 84 -2.57 -5.49 14.43
CA LEU A 84 -1.60 -6.13 15.32
C LEU A 84 -0.33 -6.54 14.56
N ILE A 85 -0.46 -7.21 13.42
CA ILE A 85 0.68 -7.60 12.57
C ILE A 85 1.52 -6.37 12.19
N THR A 86 0.87 -5.27 11.82
CA THR A 86 1.57 -4.03 11.48
C THR A 86 2.38 -3.49 12.66
N LEU A 87 1.80 -3.50 13.86
CA LEU A 87 2.50 -3.07 15.08
C LEU A 87 3.65 -4.00 15.44
N GLU A 88 3.49 -5.31 15.31
CA GLU A 88 4.56 -6.29 15.55
C GLU A 88 5.76 -6.07 14.62
N ILE A 89 5.51 -5.76 13.34
CA ILE A 89 6.58 -5.42 12.39
C ILE A 89 7.31 -4.14 12.82
N ILE A 90 6.55 -3.11 13.20
CA ILE A 90 7.12 -1.83 13.64
C ILE A 90 7.95 -2.02 14.91
N ASP A 91 7.46 -2.79 15.88
CA ASP A 91 8.15 -3.05 17.13
C ASP A 91 9.43 -3.85 16.92
N GLU A 92 9.41 -4.82 15.99
CA GLU A 92 10.63 -5.56 15.64
C GLU A 92 11.68 -4.64 14.98
N VAL A 93 11.29 -3.75 14.09
CA VAL A 93 12.21 -2.74 13.49
C VAL A 93 12.78 -1.83 14.57
N ARG A 94 11.95 -1.34 15.50
CA ARG A 94 12.38 -0.51 16.64
C ARG A 94 13.39 -1.25 17.51
N ARG A 95 13.11 -2.51 17.83
CA ARG A 95 13.98 -3.37 18.62
C ARG A 95 15.37 -3.53 17.96
N GLN A 96 15.39 -3.79 16.65
CA GLN A 96 16.67 -3.93 15.91
C GLN A 96 17.48 -2.64 15.89
N LEU A 97 16.82 -1.49 15.84
CA LEU A 97 17.47 -0.17 15.78
C LEU A 97 17.72 0.45 17.16
N GLY A 98 17.29 -0.19 18.25
CA GLY A 98 17.41 0.35 19.59
C GLY A 98 16.59 1.62 19.84
N ILE A 99 15.47 1.79 19.11
CA ILE A 99 14.59 2.94 19.26
C ILE A 99 13.66 2.72 20.45
N VAL A 100 13.78 3.54 21.48
CA VAL A 100 12.94 3.53 22.69
C VAL A 100 12.25 4.88 22.84
N TYR A 101 10.96 4.88 23.12
CA TYR A 101 10.21 6.10 23.40
C TYR A 101 10.04 6.30 24.91
N PRO A 102 9.85 7.54 25.40
CA PRO A 102 9.74 7.81 26.82
C PRO A 102 8.56 7.13 27.52
N ALA A 103 7.60 6.61 26.77
CA ALA A 103 6.42 5.91 27.30
C ALA A 103 6.50 4.38 27.22
N ASP A 104 7.62 3.83 26.74
CA ASP A 104 7.82 2.38 26.61
C ASP A 104 8.19 1.74 27.96
#